data_02ecea2161342c9bbdc719c10375c778
#
_entry.id   02ecea2161342c9bbdc719c10375c778
#
_cell.length_a   1.000
_cell.length_b   1.000
_cell.length_c   1.000
_cell.angle_alpha   90.00
_cell.angle_beta   90.00
_cell.angle_gamma   90.00
#
_symmetry.space_group_name_H-M   'P 1'
#
loop_
_entity.id
_entity.type
_entity.pdbx_description
1 polymer ?
#
loop_
_entity_poly.entity_id
_entity_poly.type
_entity_poly.pdbx_seq_one_letter_code
_entity_poly.pdbx_strand_id
1 'polypeptide(L)'
;PAGTGLGGNEAMLGNGTHSFLLDTRVTGDLTVTVRVSDGSGHSVQRQCTVTSRYPKFSAMVQTMSSAALYSDSPMTLIIRSTEYAGDYTVSYTTTSTNCRVSYGGSMLRPDSPVTLEAGQHIFTANSSYAERTEFIFTITDIYGQSQQAQASITWR
;
A
#
# COMPACT_ATOMS: atom_id res chain seq x y z
N PRO A 1 -27.09 0.31 1.17
CA PRO A 1 -25.65 0.42 0.96
C PRO A 1 -24.95 -0.83 1.47
N ALA A 2 -24.16 -1.47 0.61
CA ALA A 2 -23.34 -2.59 1.02
C ALA A 2 -22.35 -2.09 2.10
N GLY A 3 -22.14 -2.87 3.16
CA GLY A 3 -21.22 -2.52 4.24
C GLY A 3 -21.82 -1.74 5.41
N THR A 4 -23.07 -1.30 5.35
CA THR A 4 -23.72 -0.60 6.45
C THR A 4 -24.29 -1.53 7.54
N GLY A 5 -24.16 -2.84 7.37
CA GLY A 5 -24.80 -3.83 8.24
C GLY A 5 -26.31 -3.93 8.05
N LEU A 6 -26.87 -3.21 7.08
CA LEU A 6 -28.27 -3.32 6.72
C LEU A 6 -28.46 -4.49 5.76
N GLY A 7 -29.35 -5.42 6.06
CA GLY A 7 -29.70 -6.56 5.22
C GLY A 7 -30.45 -6.20 3.94
N GLY A 8 -30.36 -4.94 3.55
CA GLY A 8 -30.99 -4.26 2.44
C GLY A 8 -30.77 -2.76 2.60
N ASN A 9 -31.66 -1.95 2.07
CA ASN A 9 -31.62 -0.50 2.25
C ASN A 9 -32.39 -0.02 3.50
N GLU A 10 -32.98 -0.92 4.27
CA GLU A 10 -33.84 -0.61 5.40
C GLU A 10 -33.52 -1.47 6.62
N ALA A 11 -33.61 -0.90 7.82
CA ALA A 11 -33.55 -1.59 9.08
C ALA A 11 -34.54 -0.94 10.08
N MET A 12 -35.14 -1.75 10.95
CA MET A 12 -35.94 -1.28 12.06
C MET A 12 -35.02 -0.93 13.24
N LEU A 13 -35.12 0.31 13.73
CA LEU A 13 -34.30 0.81 14.82
C LEU A 13 -35.20 1.38 15.93
N GLY A 14 -34.85 1.15 17.17
CA GLY A 14 -35.49 1.80 18.31
C GLY A 14 -35.06 3.28 18.44
N ASN A 15 -35.66 3.98 19.39
CA ASN A 15 -35.20 5.34 19.72
C ASN A 15 -33.77 5.31 20.25
N GLY A 16 -32.95 6.23 19.80
CA GLY A 16 -31.56 6.36 20.27
C GLY A 16 -30.59 6.83 19.21
N THR A 17 -29.31 6.72 19.54
CA THR A 17 -28.20 7.01 18.61
C THR A 17 -27.78 5.70 17.94
N HIS A 18 -27.69 5.74 16.62
CA HIS A 18 -27.29 4.59 15.81
C HIS A 18 -26.10 4.95 14.95
N SER A 19 -25.11 4.04 14.92
CA SER A 19 -23.91 4.18 14.10
C SER A 19 -23.96 3.22 12.92
N PHE A 20 -23.60 3.70 11.74
CA PHE A 20 -23.51 2.92 10.52
C PHE A 20 -22.09 2.95 9.99
N LEU A 21 -21.59 1.80 9.56
CA LEU A 21 -20.34 1.72 8.83
C LEU A 21 -20.63 1.85 7.34
N LEU A 22 -19.97 2.80 6.70
CA LEU A 22 -19.99 2.95 5.24
C LEU A 22 -18.71 2.35 4.67
N ASP A 23 -18.85 1.28 3.90
CA ASP A 23 -17.78 0.69 3.11
C ASP A 23 -17.98 1.07 1.65
N THR A 24 -16.96 1.66 1.02
CA THR A 24 -17.01 2.07 -0.38
C THR A 24 -15.68 1.83 -1.07
N ARG A 25 -15.77 1.40 -2.32
CA ARG A 25 -14.61 1.27 -3.23
C ARG A 25 -14.49 2.43 -4.21
N VAL A 26 -15.34 3.44 -4.05
CA VAL A 26 -15.37 4.63 -4.91
C VAL A 26 -14.70 5.77 -4.16
N THR A 27 -13.82 6.51 -4.83
CA THR A 27 -13.20 7.72 -4.29
C THR A 27 -13.97 8.97 -4.69
N GLY A 28 -13.84 10.01 -3.88
CA GLY A 28 -14.50 11.30 -4.08
C GLY A 28 -15.57 11.59 -3.04
N ASP A 29 -16.37 12.61 -3.31
CA ASP A 29 -17.43 13.02 -2.41
C ASP A 29 -18.68 12.17 -2.65
N LEU A 30 -19.09 11.49 -1.59
CA LEU A 30 -20.27 10.62 -1.57
C LEU A 30 -21.35 11.25 -0.73
N THR A 31 -22.53 11.46 -1.32
CA THR A 31 -23.69 11.91 -0.56
C THR A 31 -24.43 10.72 0.02
N VAL A 32 -24.46 10.65 1.35
CA VAL A 32 -25.23 9.65 2.08
C VAL A 32 -26.54 10.27 2.53
N THR A 33 -27.65 9.66 2.12
CA THR A 33 -28.99 10.08 2.50
C THR A 33 -29.57 9.06 3.46
N VAL A 34 -29.95 9.51 4.65
CA VAL A 34 -30.67 8.70 5.63
C VAL A 34 -32.10 9.21 5.73
N ARG A 35 -33.06 8.31 5.52
CA ARG A 35 -34.49 8.55 5.72
C ARG A 35 -34.98 7.70 6.88
N VAL A 36 -35.64 8.34 7.81
CA VAL A 36 -36.30 7.67 8.94
C VAL A 36 -37.80 7.86 8.79
N SER A 37 -38.57 6.78 8.89
CA SER A 37 -40.03 6.82 8.89
C SER A 37 -40.58 6.07 10.07
N ASP A 38 -41.69 6.53 10.62
CA ASP A 38 -42.47 5.87 11.66
C ASP A 38 -43.59 5.02 11.06
N GLY A 39 -44.26 4.23 11.91
CA GLY A 39 -45.39 3.38 11.49
C GLY A 39 -46.67 4.19 11.12
N SER A 40 -46.66 5.49 11.32
CA SER A 40 -47.79 6.40 10.99
C SER A 40 -47.58 7.14 9.67
N GLY A 41 -46.47 6.86 8.97
CA GLY A 41 -46.18 7.46 7.66
C GLY A 41 -45.44 8.78 7.72
N HIS A 42 -45.07 9.30 8.90
CA HIS A 42 -44.19 10.46 8.99
C HIS A 42 -42.76 10.07 8.62
N SER A 43 -42.10 10.94 7.90
CA SER A 43 -40.68 10.68 7.54
C SER A 43 -39.83 11.93 7.62
N VAL A 44 -38.59 11.74 8.01
CA VAL A 44 -37.54 12.77 8.04
C VAL A 44 -36.34 12.25 7.24
N GLN A 45 -35.76 13.11 6.46
CA GLN A 45 -34.59 12.81 5.68
C GLN A 45 -33.44 13.76 6.05
N ARG A 46 -32.22 13.22 6.12
CA ARG A 46 -30.99 14.00 6.29
C ARG A 46 -29.95 13.49 5.32
N GLN A 47 -29.08 14.39 4.91
CA GLN A 47 -27.95 14.10 4.03
C GLN A 47 -26.66 14.55 4.69
N CYS A 48 -25.61 13.79 4.47
CA CYS A 48 -24.25 14.18 4.78
C CYS A 48 -23.33 13.82 3.60
N THR A 49 -22.26 14.58 3.45
CA THR A 49 -21.20 14.28 2.48
C THR A 49 -20.06 13.62 3.20
N VAL A 50 -19.61 12.50 2.66
CA VAL A 50 -18.43 11.75 3.12
C VAL A 50 -17.41 11.73 1.99
N THR A 51 -16.22 12.25 2.23
CA THR A 51 -15.14 12.17 1.25
C THR A 51 -14.37 10.88 1.44
N SER A 52 -14.40 10.03 0.40
CA SER A 52 -13.64 8.79 0.34
C SER A 52 -12.38 8.98 -0.50
N ARG A 53 -11.26 8.46 -0.01
CA ARG A 53 -9.97 8.48 -0.72
C ARG A 53 -9.23 7.16 -0.54
N TYR A 54 -8.33 6.87 -1.45
CA TYR A 54 -7.43 5.73 -1.25
C TYR A 54 -6.51 5.96 -0.05
N PRO A 55 -6.20 4.91 0.73
CA PRO A 55 -5.22 4.98 1.79
C PRO A 55 -3.88 5.47 1.25
N LYS A 56 -3.19 6.32 2.01
CA LYS A 56 -1.85 6.78 1.64
C LYS A 56 -0.80 5.85 2.22
N PHE A 57 0.25 5.65 1.45
CA PHE A 57 1.46 4.99 1.92
C PHE A 57 2.70 5.74 1.46
N SER A 58 3.84 5.43 2.06
CA SER A 58 5.15 5.91 1.66
C SER A 58 6.15 4.77 1.66
N ALA A 59 7.16 4.88 0.82
CA ALA A 59 8.22 3.90 0.76
C ALA A 59 9.59 4.60 0.76
N MET A 60 10.56 3.98 1.41
CA MET A 60 11.96 4.40 1.39
C MET A 60 12.87 3.19 1.42
N VAL A 61 14.07 3.32 0.88
CA VAL A 61 15.10 2.29 0.98
C VAL A 61 16.34 2.86 1.66
N GLN A 62 16.91 2.07 2.56
CA GLN A 62 18.15 2.38 3.28
C GLN A 62 19.21 1.36 2.89
N THR A 63 20.43 1.81 2.61
CA THR A 63 21.56 0.96 2.28
C THR A 63 22.88 1.64 2.66
N MET A 64 23.96 0.89 2.63
CA MET A 64 25.33 1.45 2.69
C MET A 64 25.67 2.09 1.35
N SER A 65 26.41 3.19 1.37
CA SER A 65 26.83 3.90 0.16
C SER A 65 27.91 3.16 -0.65
N SER A 66 28.63 2.21 -0.01
CA SER A 66 29.65 1.39 -0.67
C SER A 66 29.70 -0.02 -0.08
N ALA A 67 30.11 -0.99 -0.89
CA ALA A 67 30.29 -2.37 -0.52
C ALA A 67 31.50 -2.99 -1.25
N ALA A 68 32.06 -4.05 -0.68
CA ALA A 68 33.12 -4.82 -1.34
C ALA A 68 32.54 -5.70 -2.45
N LEU A 69 33.35 -5.94 -3.50
CA LEU A 69 32.99 -6.89 -4.55
C LEU A 69 32.75 -8.29 -3.95
N TYR A 70 31.83 -9.02 -4.56
CA TYR A 70 31.46 -10.39 -4.16
C TYR A 70 30.94 -10.51 -2.73
N SER A 71 30.63 -9.38 -2.06
CA SER A 71 30.03 -9.38 -0.73
C SER A 71 28.56 -9.01 -0.78
N ASP A 72 27.80 -9.55 0.15
CA ASP A 72 26.39 -9.22 0.32
C ASP A 72 26.21 -7.87 1.01
N SER A 73 25.47 -6.98 0.40
CA SER A 73 25.14 -5.66 0.93
C SER A 73 23.62 -5.57 1.18
N PRO A 74 23.20 -5.34 2.44
CA PRO A 74 21.78 -5.24 2.74
C PRO A 74 21.18 -3.91 2.26
N MET A 75 19.96 -4.00 1.74
CA MET A 75 19.09 -2.89 1.42
C MET A 75 17.77 -3.07 2.17
N THR A 76 17.45 -2.16 3.07
CA THR A 76 16.20 -2.23 3.85
C THR A 76 15.14 -1.37 3.19
N LEU A 77 14.16 -2.00 2.54
CA LEU A 77 12.96 -1.34 2.06
C LEU A 77 11.97 -1.19 3.21
N ILE A 78 11.47 0.02 3.42
CA ILE A 78 10.51 0.36 4.48
C ILE A 78 9.24 0.87 3.80
N ILE A 79 8.14 0.13 3.98
CA ILE A 79 6.81 0.52 3.51
C ILE A 79 5.98 0.94 4.72
N ARG A 80 5.47 2.17 4.73
CA ARG A 80 4.68 2.72 5.83
C ARG A 80 3.30 3.11 5.36
N SER A 81 2.28 2.58 6.03
CA SER A 81 0.90 3.02 5.92
C SER A 81 0.25 2.95 7.30
N THR A 82 -0.55 3.94 7.62
CA THR A 82 -1.38 3.97 8.84
C THR A 82 -2.84 3.63 8.55
N GLU A 83 -3.20 3.58 7.28
CA GLU A 83 -4.59 3.47 6.80
C GLU A 83 -4.88 2.15 6.10
N TYR A 84 -3.83 1.42 5.72
CA TYR A 84 -3.93 0.16 4.98
C TYR A 84 -2.89 -0.84 5.47
N ALA A 85 -3.35 -1.98 5.91
CA ALA A 85 -2.54 -3.09 6.43
C ALA A 85 -2.45 -4.28 5.46
N GLY A 86 -2.78 -4.08 4.20
CA GLY A 86 -2.77 -5.15 3.20
C GLY A 86 -1.46 -5.23 2.43
N ASP A 87 -1.48 -6.03 1.38
CA ASP A 87 -0.32 -6.37 0.56
C ASP A 87 0.03 -5.29 -0.47
N TYR A 88 1.30 -5.16 -0.72
CA TYR A 88 1.90 -4.34 -1.76
C TYR A 88 2.65 -5.22 -2.75
N THR A 89 2.52 -4.91 -4.03
CA THR A 89 3.35 -5.51 -5.07
C THR A 89 4.62 -4.68 -5.19
N VAL A 90 5.78 -5.32 -5.02
CA VAL A 90 7.09 -4.67 -5.07
C VAL A 90 7.91 -5.28 -6.19
N SER A 91 8.39 -4.45 -7.11
CA SER A 91 9.38 -4.80 -8.12
C SER A 91 10.60 -3.87 -8.02
N TYR A 92 11.70 -4.23 -8.65
CA TYR A 92 12.87 -3.38 -8.72
C TYR A 92 13.45 -3.35 -10.12
N THR A 93 14.12 -2.24 -10.43
CA THR A 93 15.02 -2.12 -11.57
C THR A 93 16.42 -1.72 -11.09
N THR A 94 17.44 -2.01 -11.89
CA THR A 94 18.83 -1.66 -11.59
C THR A 94 19.56 -1.22 -12.85
N THR A 95 20.53 -0.32 -12.68
CA THR A 95 21.40 0.13 -13.78
C THR A 95 22.47 -0.87 -14.17
N SER A 96 22.71 -1.91 -13.34
CA SER A 96 23.75 -2.90 -13.57
C SER A 96 23.18 -4.28 -13.89
N THR A 97 23.68 -4.91 -14.94
CA THR A 97 23.42 -6.32 -15.27
C THR A 97 24.31 -7.29 -14.48
N ASN A 98 25.34 -6.78 -13.81
CA ASN A 98 26.31 -7.57 -13.02
C ASN A 98 25.93 -7.65 -11.54
N CYS A 99 24.91 -6.93 -11.14
CA CYS A 99 24.40 -6.94 -9.78
C CYS A 99 23.23 -7.91 -9.64
N ARG A 100 23.27 -8.70 -8.57
CA ARG A 100 22.21 -9.65 -8.21
C ARG A 100 21.51 -9.16 -6.97
N VAL A 101 20.19 -9.31 -6.94
CA VAL A 101 19.38 -8.98 -5.78
C VAL A 101 18.63 -10.22 -5.32
N SER A 102 18.60 -10.44 -4.02
CA SER A 102 17.82 -11.53 -3.40
C SER A 102 16.95 -11.02 -2.27
N TYR A 103 15.87 -11.76 -2.00
CA TYR A 103 14.95 -11.55 -0.89
C TYR A 103 14.51 -12.90 -0.33
N GLY A 104 14.54 -13.06 1.00
CA GLY A 104 14.17 -14.32 1.65
C GLY A 104 15.01 -15.53 1.18
N GLY A 105 16.28 -15.33 0.78
CA GLY A 105 17.15 -16.36 0.24
C GLY A 105 16.92 -16.71 -1.24
N SER A 106 15.91 -16.14 -1.89
CA SER A 106 15.61 -16.36 -3.30
C SER A 106 16.14 -15.22 -4.16
N MET A 107 16.78 -15.55 -5.28
CA MET A 107 17.25 -14.56 -6.25
C MET A 107 16.04 -13.95 -6.97
N LEU A 108 15.99 -12.63 -7.04
CA LEU A 108 14.98 -11.88 -7.77
C LEU A 108 15.50 -11.50 -9.16
N ARG A 109 14.59 -11.45 -10.10
CA ARG A 109 14.86 -10.85 -11.42
C ARG A 109 14.35 -9.42 -11.42
N PRO A 110 15.04 -8.47 -12.10
CA PRO A 110 14.47 -7.15 -12.35
C PRO A 110 13.05 -7.27 -12.93
N ASP A 111 12.17 -6.36 -12.55
CA ASP A 111 10.75 -6.31 -12.94
C ASP A 111 9.88 -7.50 -12.53
N SER A 112 10.44 -8.50 -11.83
CA SER A 112 9.64 -9.59 -11.26
C SER A 112 9.07 -9.17 -9.91
N PRO A 113 7.74 -9.09 -9.75
CA PRO A 113 7.14 -8.62 -8.52
C PRO A 113 7.20 -9.65 -7.39
N VAL A 114 7.32 -9.16 -6.17
CA VAL A 114 7.08 -9.90 -4.92
C VAL A 114 5.97 -9.21 -4.13
N THR A 115 5.21 -9.97 -3.36
CA THR A 115 4.16 -9.44 -2.49
C THR A 115 4.70 -9.26 -1.09
N LEU A 116 4.55 -8.05 -0.52
CA LEU A 116 5.04 -7.66 0.79
C LEU A 116 3.98 -6.89 1.55
N GLU A 117 3.92 -7.05 2.86
CA GLU A 117 3.07 -6.22 3.74
C GLU A 117 3.75 -4.88 4.05
N ALA A 118 3.04 -3.97 4.72
CA ALA A 118 3.67 -2.79 5.32
C ALA A 118 4.67 -3.22 6.40
N GLY A 119 5.88 -2.62 6.40
CA GLY A 119 6.93 -3.01 7.33
C GLY A 119 8.33 -2.80 6.77
N GLN A 120 9.29 -3.49 7.37
CA GLN A 120 10.69 -3.49 6.95
C GLN A 120 11.04 -4.81 6.27
N HIS A 121 11.64 -4.73 5.09
CA HIS A 121 12.02 -5.88 4.28
C HIS A 121 13.47 -5.76 3.85
N ILE A 122 14.27 -6.79 4.14
CA ILE A 122 15.70 -6.79 3.85
C ILE A 122 15.92 -7.52 2.54
N PHE A 123 16.35 -6.79 1.54
CA PHE A 123 16.89 -7.31 0.29
C PHE A 123 18.41 -7.33 0.40
N THR A 124 19.04 -8.21 -0.34
CA THR A 124 20.49 -8.30 -0.40
C THR A 124 20.97 -8.09 -1.82
N ALA A 125 21.88 -7.15 -2.02
CA ALA A 125 22.53 -6.93 -3.31
C ALA A 125 23.97 -7.45 -3.28
N ASN A 126 24.46 -7.96 -4.41
CA ASN A 126 25.83 -8.44 -4.59
C ASN A 126 26.27 -8.13 -6.02
N SER A 127 27.48 -7.59 -6.19
CA SER A 127 28.05 -7.33 -7.52
C SER A 127 29.43 -7.93 -7.67
N SER A 128 29.72 -8.40 -8.88
CA SER A 128 31.06 -8.87 -9.28
C SER A 128 31.89 -7.80 -9.98
N TYR A 129 31.35 -6.58 -10.17
CA TYR A 129 32.00 -5.49 -10.90
C TYR A 129 32.12 -4.24 -10.04
N ALA A 130 33.26 -3.55 -10.14
CA ALA A 130 33.50 -2.25 -9.51
C ALA A 130 32.78 -1.16 -10.29
N GLU A 131 31.59 -0.81 -9.83
CA GLU A 131 30.73 0.22 -10.45
C GLU A 131 29.79 0.83 -9.41
N ARG A 132 29.17 1.95 -9.77
CA ARG A 132 28.02 2.47 -9.02
C ARG A 132 26.75 1.87 -9.61
N THR A 133 26.02 1.16 -8.77
CA THR A 133 24.74 0.56 -9.13
C THR A 133 23.61 1.36 -8.47
N GLU A 134 22.61 1.74 -9.24
CA GLU A 134 21.36 2.34 -8.75
C GLU A 134 20.24 1.29 -8.76
N PHE A 135 19.42 1.33 -7.73
CA PHE A 135 18.25 0.48 -7.54
C PHE A 135 17.02 1.37 -7.40
N ILE A 136 15.98 1.07 -8.14
CA ILE A 136 14.67 1.73 -8.05
C ILE A 136 13.65 0.66 -7.70
N PHE A 137 13.12 0.72 -6.49
CA PHE A 137 12.00 -0.12 -6.06
C PHE A 137 10.70 0.60 -6.42
N THR A 138 9.79 -0.11 -7.09
CA THR A 138 8.44 0.35 -7.37
C THR A 138 7.48 -0.44 -6.51
N ILE A 139 6.74 0.25 -5.66
CA ILE A 139 5.80 -0.31 -4.70
C ILE A 139 4.40 0.10 -5.12
N THR A 140 3.50 -0.86 -5.34
CA THR A 140 2.14 -0.62 -5.80
C THR A 140 1.14 -1.27 -4.85
N ASP A 141 0.15 -0.52 -4.40
CA ASP A 141 -0.95 -1.05 -3.59
C ASP A 141 -2.01 -1.75 -4.44
N ILE A 142 -3.01 -2.35 -3.79
CA ILE A 142 -4.12 -3.02 -4.48
C ILE A 142 -5.04 -2.07 -5.28
N TYR A 143 -4.93 -0.77 -5.06
CA TYR A 143 -5.70 0.26 -5.77
C TYR A 143 -4.95 0.82 -6.99
N GLY A 144 -3.72 0.34 -7.25
CA GLY A 144 -2.88 0.79 -8.35
C GLY A 144 -2.09 2.07 -8.07
N GLN A 145 -2.08 2.58 -6.83
CA GLN A 145 -1.21 3.69 -6.46
C GLN A 145 0.23 3.19 -6.33
N SER A 146 1.16 3.91 -6.91
CA SER A 146 2.58 3.53 -6.89
C SER A 146 3.45 4.59 -6.24
N GLN A 147 4.48 4.12 -5.52
CA GLN A 147 5.57 4.91 -4.95
C GLN A 147 6.90 4.32 -5.40
N GLN A 148 7.91 5.16 -5.54
CA GLN A 148 9.26 4.72 -5.83
C GLN A 148 10.21 5.06 -4.69
N ALA A 149 11.11 4.12 -4.37
CA ALA A 149 12.19 4.29 -3.42
C ALA A 149 13.51 3.95 -4.13
N GLN A 150 14.52 4.82 -3.98
CA GLN A 150 15.78 4.71 -4.70
C GLN A 150 16.96 4.53 -3.73
N ALA A 151 17.92 3.73 -4.13
CA ALA A 151 19.18 3.52 -3.44
C ALA A 151 20.33 3.44 -4.44
N SER A 152 21.56 3.70 -3.99
CA SER A 152 22.75 3.44 -4.78
C SER A 152 23.86 2.85 -3.93
N ILE A 153 24.61 1.90 -4.50
CA ILE A 153 25.77 1.28 -3.88
C ILE A 153 26.95 1.41 -4.83
N THR A 154 28.11 1.86 -4.30
CA THR A 154 29.37 1.85 -5.05
C THR A 154 30.15 0.61 -4.65
N TRP A 155 30.40 -0.26 -5.60
CA TRP A 155 31.15 -1.52 -5.43
C TRP A 155 32.63 -1.29 -5.67
N ARG A 156 33.50 -1.78 -4.79
CA ARG A 156 34.96 -1.59 -4.82
C ARG A 156 35.73 -2.68 -4.07
#